data_5870fdcdb23728f60c08f6f9cfe66561
#
_entry.id   5870fdcdb23728f60c08f6f9cfe66561
#
_cell.length_a   1.000
_cell.length_b   1.000
_cell.length_c   1.000
_cell.angle_alpha   90.00
_cell.angle_beta   90.00
_cell.angle_gamma   90.00
#
_symmetry.space_group_name_H-M   'P 1'
#
loop_
_entity.id
_entity.type
_entity.pdbx_description
1 polymer ?
#
loop_
_entity_poly.entity_id
_entity_poly.type
_entity_poly.pdbx_seq_one_letter_code
_entity_poly.pdbx_strand_id
1 'polypeptide(L)'
;IAEREQQVWGRPGQTTPEDRREPSGREPEGPAGPGGDPSGSSIPASTDPNPAGSGRARSSPGDAPESPTTPAITWSFGSVEVTSQVTGYQRMALPGGEVVSQHALEMDEHVLPTAAVWWTIPQEVCEAAGLEPANLPGALHAAEHASIGMLPLLATCDRWDIGGLSTAMHPQTGAPTVFVHDGHAGGAGFAERGYRAGRDWLEATLAVIEGCGCASGCPSCVQSPKCGNNNEPLDKAGAAVVLRLLLEAAP
;
A
#
# COMPACT_ATOMS: atom_id res chain seq x y z
N ILE A 1 -11.36 -24.39 -9.24
CA ILE A 1 -10.75 -23.13 -8.77
C ILE A 1 -11.51 -22.01 -9.45
N ALA A 2 -11.88 -20.99 -8.69
CA ALA A 2 -12.50 -19.79 -9.23
C ALA A 2 -11.40 -18.84 -9.76
N GLU A 3 -11.61 -18.33 -10.96
CA GLU A 3 -10.82 -17.26 -11.53
C GLU A 3 -11.37 -15.93 -11.01
N ARG A 4 -10.48 -15.04 -10.56
CA ARG A 4 -10.87 -13.74 -10.00
C ARG A 4 -9.98 -12.67 -10.58
N GLU A 5 -10.61 -11.61 -11.09
CA GLU A 5 -9.95 -10.35 -11.34
C GLU A 5 -10.09 -9.43 -10.13
N GLN A 6 -9.02 -8.72 -9.81
CA GLN A 6 -8.99 -7.78 -8.68
C GLN A 6 -8.28 -6.50 -9.09
N GLN A 7 -8.80 -5.37 -8.64
CA GLN A 7 -8.21 -4.05 -8.83
C GLN A 7 -8.23 -3.28 -7.51
N VAL A 8 -7.19 -2.49 -7.26
CA VAL A 8 -7.08 -1.64 -6.07
C VAL A 8 -6.90 -0.20 -6.53
N TRP A 9 -7.72 0.70 -6.00
CA TRP A 9 -7.72 2.12 -6.34
C TRP A 9 -7.53 2.96 -5.08
N GLY A 10 -6.56 3.88 -5.09
CA GLY A 10 -6.44 4.93 -4.07
C GLY A 10 -7.59 5.92 -4.18
N ARG A 11 -8.17 6.36 -3.06
CA ARG A 11 -9.23 7.37 -3.05
C ARG A 11 -8.63 8.77 -3.23
N PRO A 12 -9.16 9.61 -4.14
CA PRO A 12 -8.69 10.98 -4.31
C PRO A 12 -8.84 11.79 -3.02
N GLY A 13 -7.80 12.56 -2.66
CA GLY A 13 -7.84 13.51 -1.55
C GLY A 13 -7.55 12.94 -0.16
N GLN A 14 -7.02 11.73 -0.05
CA GLN A 14 -6.56 11.19 1.24
C GLN A 14 -5.06 11.36 1.40
N THR A 15 -4.69 11.96 2.53
CA THR A 15 -3.32 12.24 2.94
C THR A 15 -2.66 11.00 3.53
N THR A 16 -1.36 10.85 3.31
CA THR A 16 -0.53 9.85 3.97
C THR A 16 -0.46 10.10 5.48
N PRO A 17 -0.09 9.10 6.32
CA PRO A 17 0.06 9.29 7.77
C PRO A 17 1.04 10.40 8.18
N GLU A 18 1.98 10.77 7.32
CA GLU A 18 2.90 11.90 7.56
C GLU A 18 2.17 13.23 7.70
N ASP A 19 1.00 13.40 7.06
CA ASP A 19 0.19 14.61 7.19
C ASP A 19 -0.67 14.63 8.47
N ARG A 20 -0.75 13.52 9.20
CA ARG A 20 -1.38 13.45 10.51
C ARG A 20 -0.34 13.65 11.62
N ARG A 21 0.25 14.83 11.70
CA ARG A 21 0.90 15.24 12.95
C ARG A 21 -0.20 15.34 14.01
N GLU A 22 -0.12 14.52 15.04
CA GLU A 22 -1.00 14.62 16.20
C GLU A 22 -0.95 16.05 16.75
N PRO A 23 -2.11 16.67 17.04
CA PRO A 23 -2.10 17.87 17.86
C PRO A 23 -1.62 17.44 19.25
N SER A 24 -0.46 17.95 19.63
CA SER A 24 0.16 17.75 20.95
C SER A 24 -0.85 17.88 22.08
N GLY A 25 -0.89 16.88 22.91
CA GLY A 25 -1.41 16.76 24.25
C GLY A 25 -2.47 17.76 24.74
N ARG A 26 -3.70 17.29 24.90
CA ARG A 26 -4.59 17.80 25.96
C ARG A 26 -4.79 16.71 26.98
N GLU A 27 -4.21 16.92 28.13
CA GLU A 27 -4.54 16.16 29.33
C GLU A 27 -6.03 16.33 29.68
N PRO A 28 -6.72 15.32 30.25
CA PRO A 28 -8.12 15.44 30.67
C PRO A 28 -8.19 16.30 31.93
N GLU A 29 -8.75 17.51 31.80
CA GLU A 29 -9.15 18.32 32.95
C GLU A 29 -10.37 17.68 33.65
N GLY A 30 -10.25 17.52 34.94
CA GLY A 30 -11.33 17.09 35.87
C GLY A 30 -12.42 18.15 36.04
N PRO A 31 -13.57 17.80 36.66
CA PRO A 31 -14.76 18.60 36.65
C PRO A 31 -14.66 19.83 37.56
N ALA A 32 -14.92 21.02 36.99
CA ALA A 32 -15.05 22.27 37.73
C ALA A 32 -16.52 22.53 38.10
N GLY A 33 -16.73 22.88 39.35
CA GLY A 33 -18.01 23.34 39.90
C GLY A 33 -18.30 24.83 39.59
N PRO A 34 -19.52 25.32 39.93
CA PRO A 34 -20.09 26.51 39.29
C PRO A 34 -19.87 27.82 40.08
N GLY A 35 -19.80 28.94 39.36
CA GLY A 35 -20.03 30.24 40.01
C GLY A 35 -19.42 31.46 39.33
N GLY A 36 -20.25 32.41 38.87
CA GLY A 36 -19.98 33.85 38.92
C GLY A 36 -19.83 34.60 37.59
N ASP A 37 -20.91 35.19 37.13
CA ASP A 37 -21.00 36.37 36.25
C ASP A 37 -20.84 37.69 37.05
N PRO A 38 -20.84 38.95 36.49
CA PRO A 38 -20.55 39.47 35.15
C PRO A 38 -19.74 40.78 35.12
N SER A 39 -19.70 41.41 33.92
CA SER A 39 -19.43 42.85 33.59
C SER A 39 -18.03 43.26 33.15
N GLY A 40 -17.88 43.77 31.93
CA GLY A 40 -17.96 45.14 31.56
C GLY A 40 -16.98 45.53 30.47
N SER A 41 -17.47 45.98 29.33
CA SER A 41 -17.15 47.22 28.62
C SER A 41 -15.84 47.41 27.87
N SER A 42 -16.01 47.75 26.62
CA SER A 42 -15.49 48.88 25.83
C SER A 42 -14.46 48.62 24.72
N ILE A 43 -14.94 48.86 23.49
CA ILE A 43 -14.20 49.21 22.27
C ILE A 43 -13.73 50.67 22.37
N PRO A 44 -12.67 51.14 21.69
CA PRO A 44 -12.89 51.83 20.43
C PRO A 44 -11.88 51.58 19.30
N ALA A 45 -12.39 51.85 18.11
CA ALA A 45 -11.72 51.91 16.82
C ALA A 45 -10.83 53.16 16.67
N SER A 46 -9.87 53.13 15.73
CA SER A 46 -9.58 54.18 14.71
C SER A 46 -8.42 53.84 13.80
N THR A 47 -8.71 53.81 12.53
CA THR A 47 -8.32 54.72 11.41
C THR A 47 -6.95 54.51 10.77
N ASP A 48 -7.03 54.18 9.44
CA ASP A 48 -6.03 54.31 8.37
C ASP A 48 -5.40 55.75 8.28
N PRO A 49 -4.28 55.92 7.57
CA PRO A 49 -4.28 55.87 6.10
C PRO A 49 -2.98 55.39 5.42
N ASN A 50 -3.16 54.93 4.18
CA ASN A 50 -2.15 54.72 3.14
C ASN A 50 -1.45 56.05 2.72
N PRO A 51 -0.20 56.01 2.23
CA PRO A 51 0.00 56.53 0.89
C PRO A 51 0.92 55.66 -0.01
N ALA A 52 0.61 55.76 -1.29
CA ALA A 52 1.25 55.23 -2.46
C ALA A 52 2.76 55.54 -2.60
N GLY A 53 3.49 54.59 -3.18
CA GLY A 53 4.88 54.74 -3.61
C GLY A 53 5.26 53.72 -4.69
N SER A 54 5.19 54.22 -5.90
CA SER A 54 5.80 53.80 -7.19
C SER A 54 6.80 52.67 -7.25
N GLY A 55 6.49 51.75 -8.13
CA GLY A 55 7.21 51.03 -9.14
C GLY A 55 8.69 50.70 -9.04
N ARG A 56 8.98 49.42 -9.07
CA ARG A 56 10.07 48.84 -9.87
C ARG A 56 9.75 47.39 -10.15
N ALA A 57 9.51 47.09 -11.42
CA ALA A 57 9.49 45.72 -11.92
C ALA A 57 10.84 45.06 -11.59
N ARG A 58 10.82 44.03 -10.75
CA ARG A 58 11.93 43.08 -10.63
C ARG A 58 11.59 41.90 -11.53
N SER A 59 12.41 41.75 -12.55
CA SER A 59 12.47 40.51 -13.36
C SER A 59 12.57 39.30 -12.43
N SER A 60 11.63 38.39 -12.58
CA SER A 60 11.65 37.05 -11.96
C SER A 60 12.96 36.36 -12.34
N PRO A 61 13.64 35.71 -11.39
CA PRO A 61 14.72 34.77 -11.73
C PRO A 61 14.11 33.65 -12.53
N GLY A 62 14.72 33.35 -13.69
CA GLY A 62 14.30 32.27 -14.58
C GLY A 62 14.15 30.95 -13.82
N ASP A 63 13.17 30.17 -14.23
CA ASP A 63 13.00 28.78 -13.88
C ASP A 63 14.35 28.06 -14.04
N ALA A 64 14.97 27.73 -12.92
CA ALA A 64 16.05 26.76 -12.92
C ALA A 64 15.42 25.43 -13.39
N PRO A 65 16.04 24.68 -14.31
CA PRO A 65 15.53 23.38 -14.69
C PRO A 65 15.48 22.53 -13.43
N GLU A 66 14.29 22.02 -13.08
CA GLU A 66 14.13 21.02 -12.05
C GLU A 66 15.11 19.88 -12.36
N SER A 67 16.02 19.64 -11.43
CA SER A 67 16.94 18.51 -11.51
C SER A 67 16.08 17.25 -11.68
N PRO A 68 16.42 16.32 -12.58
CA PRO A 68 15.65 15.10 -12.73
C PRO A 68 15.58 14.40 -11.38
N THR A 69 14.39 14.37 -10.79
CA THR A 69 14.14 13.63 -9.56
C THR A 69 14.42 12.18 -9.86
N THR A 70 15.44 11.60 -9.26
CA THR A 70 15.72 10.17 -9.39
C THR A 70 14.46 9.42 -8.98
N PRO A 71 13.94 8.49 -9.78
CA PRO A 71 12.76 7.73 -9.43
C PRO A 71 13.00 7.00 -8.12
N ALA A 72 12.18 7.29 -7.10
CA ALA A 72 12.33 6.76 -5.76
C ALA A 72 11.27 5.69 -5.46
N ILE A 73 11.67 4.67 -4.72
CA ILE A 73 10.73 3.71 -4.14
C ILE A 73 9.84 4.46 -3.15
N THR A 74 8.54 4.23 -3.20
CA THR A 74 7.59 4.82 -2.27
C THR A 74 6.96 3.77 -1.38
N TRP A 75 6.73 4.14 -0.13
CA TRP A 75 6.04 3.37 0.89
C TRP A 75 4.86 4.19 1.39
N SER A 76 3.66 3.68 1.25
CA SER A 76 2.45 4.46 1.48
C SER A 76 1.39 3.67 2.25
N PHE A 77 0.51 4.40 2.94
CA PHE A 77 -0.66 3.85 3.62
C PHE A 77 -1.85 4.77 3.38
N GLY A 78 -3.04 4.21 3.24
CA GLY A 78 -4.25 5.01 3.09
C GLY A 78 -5.49 4.18 2.83
N SER A 79 -6.61 4.88 2.59
CA SER A 79 -7.85 4.23 2.18
C SER A 79 -7.81 3.92 0.69
N VAL A 80 -8.29 2.73 0.38
CA VAL A 80 -8.38 2.22 -0.99
C VAL A 80 -9.79 1.66 -1.23
N GLU A 81 -10.09 1.45 -2.49
CA GLU A 81 -11.25 0.70 -2.93
C GLU A 81 -10.75 -0.51 -3.71
N VAL A 82 -11.09 -1.70 -3.22
CA VAL A 82 -10.73 -2.97 -3.84
C VAL A 82 -11.95 -3.49 -4.59
N THR A 83 -11.87 -3.53 -5.91
CA THR A 83 -12.89 -4.15 -6.76
C THR A 83 -12.45 -5.55 -7.13
N SER A 84 -13.32 -6.52 -6.96
CA SER A 84 -13.06 -7.91 -7.35
C SER A 84 -14.26 -8.52 -8.04
N GLN A 85 -14.01 -9.33 -9.06
CA GLN A 85 -15.04 -10.05 -9.82
C GLN A 85 -14.63 -11.49 -10.03
N VAL A 86 -15.57 -12.42 -9.88
CA VAL A 86 -15.35 -13.82 -10.28
C VAL A 86 -15.72 -13.94 -11.74
N THR A 87 -14.71 -14.16 -12.60
CA THR A 87 -14.87 -14.19 -14.05
C THR A 87 -15.02 -15.60 -14.61
N GLY A 88 -14.73 -16.63 -13.80
CA GLY A 88 -14.85 -17.99 -14.25
C GLY A 88 -14.51 -19.04 -13.20
N TYR A 89 -14.56 -20.30 -13.61
CA TYR A 89 -14.06 -21.42 -12.82
C TYR A 89 -13.49 -22.53 -13.69
N GLN A 90 -12.54 -23.26 -13.12
CA GLN A 90 -11.95 -24.45 -13.71
C GLN A 90 -12.41 -25.70 -12.97
N ARG A 91 -12.74 -26.74 -13.71
CA ARG A 91 -12.93 -28.08 -13.16
C ARG A 91 -11.64 -28.86 -13.30
N MET A 92 -11.20 -29.46 -12.20
CA MET A 92 -9.95 -30.22 -12.18
C MET A 92 -10.23 -31.68 -11.79
N ALA A 93 -9.50 -32.59 -12.40
CA ALA A 93 -9.55 -34.02 -12.06
C ALA A 93 -8.81 -34.28 -10.74
N LEU A 94 -9.35 -35.16 -9.92
CA LEU A 94 -8.66 -35.66 -8.73
C LEU A 94 -8.21 -37.12 -8.99
N PRO A 95 -6.97 -37.48 -8.58
CA PRO A 95 -6.01 -36.73 -7.77
C PRO A 95 -5.01 -35.88 -8.57
N GLY A 96 -5.00 -35.93 -9.91
CA GLY A 96 -3.91 -35.37 -10.74
C GLY A 96 -3.90 -33.85 -10.90
N GLY A 97 -5.00 -33.16 -10.61
CA GLY A 97 -5.08 -31.70 -10.78
C GLY A 97 -5.16 -31.23 -12.23
N GLU A 98 -5.37 -32.13 -13.20
CA GLU A 98 -5.51 -31.79 -14.62
C GLU A 98 -6.78 -30.95 -14.84
N VAL A 99 -6.70 -29.87 -15.62
CA VAL A 99 -7.85 -29.04 -15.99
C VAL A 99 -8.72 -29.82 -16.99
N VAL A 100 -9.92 -30.19 -16.55
CA VAL A 100 -10.90 -30.92 -17.37
C VAL A 100 -11.73 -29.97 -18.25
N SER A 101 -12.10 -28.81 -17.69
CA SER A 101 -12.89 -27.80 -18.41
C SER A 101 -12.76 -26.43 -17.73
N GLN A 102 -12.95 -25.36 -18.53
CA GLN A 102 -13.02 -23.98 -18.08
C GLN A 102 -14.39 -23.40 -18.43
N HIS A 103 -14.92 -22.59 -17.55
CA HIS A 103 -16.23 -21.96 -17.69
C HIS A 103 -16.16 -20.51 -17.31
N ALA A 104 -16.51 -19.60 -18.22
CA ALA A 104 -16.68 -18.20 -17.92
C ALA A 104 -17.97 -17.97 -17.10
N LEU A 105 -17.93 -17.00 -16.21
CA LEU A 105 -19.06 -16.51 -15.43
C LEU A 105 -19.21 -15.00 -15.61
N GLU A 106 -20.45 -14.55 -15.63
CA GLU A 106 -20.82 -13.13 -15.56
C GLU A 106 -21.42 -12.89 -14.18
N MET A 107 -20.56 -12.51 -13.23
CA MET A 107 -20.96 -12.18 -11.85
C MET A 107 -20.76 -10.70 -11.58
N ASP A 108 -21.55 -10.17 -10.67
CA ASP A 108 -21.42 -8.77 -10.24
C ASP A 108 -20.05 -8.52 -9.59
N GLU A 109 -19.54 -7.30 -9.76
CA GLU A 109 -18.36 -6.83 -9.06
C GLU A 109 -18.65 -6.67 -7.58
N HIS A 110 -17.69 -7.06 -6.77
CA HIS A 110 -17.68 -6.81 -5.33
C HIS A 110 -16.70 -5.68 -5.02
N VAL A 111 -17.20 -4.59 -4.44
CA VAL A 111 -16.42 -3.42 -4.08
C VAL A 111 -16.23 -3.37 -2.57
N LEU A 112 -14.97 -3.34 -2.13
CA LEU A 112 -14.58 -3.26 -0.72
C LEU A 112 -13.82 -1.95 -0.47
N PRO A 113 -14.47 -0.92 0.12
CA PRO A 113 -13.75 0.22 0.65
C PRO A 113 -12.99 -0.19 1.91
N THR A 114 -11.65 -0.03 1.92
CA THR A 114 -10.82 -0.52 3.03
C THR A 114 -9.55 0.31 3.19
N ALA A 115 -8.63 -0.12 4.06
CA ALA A 115 -7.29 0.45 4.22
C ALA A 115 -6.24 -0.49 3.62
N ALA A 116 -5.19 0.08 3.05
CA ALA A 116 -4.06 -0.65 2.51
C ALA A 116 -2.74 0.03 2.84
N VAL A 117 -1.70 -0.77 2.95
CA VAL A 117 -0.31 -0.38 2.79
C VAL A 117 0.14 -0.81 1.40
N TRP A 118 0.90 0.03 0.72
CA TRP A 118 1.46 -0.34 -0.58
C TRP A 118 2.83 0.26 -0.80
N TRP A 119 3.57 -0.37 -1.67
CA TRP A 119 4.84 0.14 -2.16
C TRP A 119 4.88 0.14 -3.68
N THR A 120 5.56 1.14 -4.21
CA THR A 120 5.77 1.32 -5.63
C THR A 120 7.26 1.37 -5.90
N ILE A 121 7.72 0.55 -6.83
CA ILE A 121 9.13 0.49 -7.22
C ILE A 121 9.22 0.95 -8.68
N PRO A 122 9.99 2.01 -8.98
CA PRO A 122 10.19 2.42 -10.37
C PRO A 122 10.78 1.27 -11.20
N GLN A 123 10.32 1.13 -12.44
CA GLN A 123 10.74 0.05 -13.32
C GLN A 123 12.26 0.05 -13.51
N GLU A 124 12.87 1.22 -13.65
CA GLU A 124 14.32 1.40 -13.82
C GLU A 124 15.11 0.88 -12.61
N VAL A 125 14.54 0.98 -11.41
CA VAL A 125 15.14 0.44 -10.17
C VAL A 125 15.07 -1.08 -10.17
N CYS A 126 13.95 -1.66 -10.62
CA CYS A 126 13.82 -3.11 -10.80
C CYS A 126 14.85 -3.65 -11.81
N GLU A 127 14.96 -3.01 -12.96
CA GLU A 127 15.89 -3.39 -14.03
C GLU A 127 17.35 -3.27 -13.57
N ALA A 128 17.69 -2.19 -12.88
CA ALA A 128 19.05 -1.99 -12.33
C ALA A 128 19.42 -3.06 -11.27
N ALA A 129 18.43 -3.61 -10.58
CA ALA A 129 18.59 -4.72 -9.64
C ALA A 129 18.59 -6.11 -10.30
N GLY A 130 18.49 -6.18 -11.64
CA GLY A 130 18.50 -7.42 -12.41
C GLY A 130 17.15 -8.14 -12.49
N LEU A 131 16.05 -7.47 -12.16
CA LEU A 131 14.69 -7.98 -12.37
C LEU A 131 14.28 -7.68 -13.81
N GLU A 132 14.29 -8.71 -14.64
CA GLU A 132 13.82 -8.59 -16.01
C GLU A 132 12.31 -8.37 -16.06
N PRO A 133 11.78 -7.57 -17.03
CA PRO A 133 10.35 -7.30 -17.15
C PRO A 133 9.49 -8.57 -17.24
N ALA A 134 9.99 -9.63 -17.85
CA ALA A 134 9.28 -10.92 -17.95
C ALA A 134 9.12 -11.64 -16.60
N ASN A 135 10.05 -11.45 -15.67
CA ASN A 135 10.06 -12.10 -14.35
C ASN A 135 9.43 -11.21 -13.26
N LEU A 136 9.32 -9.92 -13.53
CA LEU A 136 8.83 -8.93 -12.57
C LEU A 136 7.44 -9.26 -11.98
N PRO A 137 6.42 -9.69 -12.77
CA PRO A 137 5.13 -10.08 -12.21
C PRO A 137 5.26 -11.20 -11.17
N GLY A 138 6.06 -12.22 -11.45
CA GLY A 138 6.29 -13.34 -10.53
C GLY A 138 7.04 -12.93 -9.27
N ALA A 139 8.00 -12.02 -9.38
CA ALA A 139 8.77 -11.48 -8.26
C ALA A 139 7.89 -10.66 -7.30
N LEU A 140 7.06 -9.76 -7.84
CA LEU A 140 6.13 -8.96 -7.07
C LEU A 140 5.06 -9.83 -6.39
N HIS A 141 4.49 -10.80 -7.10
CA HIS A 141 3.48 -11.72 -6.61
C HIS A 141 4.02 -12.60 -5.47
N ALA A 142 5.23 -13.11 -5.60
CA ALA A 142 5.86 -13.88 -4.55
C ALA A 142 6.20 -13.02 -3.32
N ALA A 143 6.63 -11.76 -3.52
CA ALA A 143 6.87 -10.81 -2.43
C ALA A 143 5.56 -10.44 -1.71
N GLU A 144 4.46 -10.22 -2.45
CA GLU A 144 3.11 -10.01 -1.89
C GLU A 144 2.69 -11.16 -0.99
N HIS A 145 2.72 -12.38 -1.50
CA HIS A 145 2.32 -13.58 -0.76
C HIS A 145 3.12 -13.76 0.53
N ALA A 146 4.44 -13.60 0.46
CA ALA A 146 5.30 -13.72 1.63
C ALA A 146 4.99 -12.62 2.66
N SER A 147 4.78 -11.39 2.22
CA SER A 147 4.43 -10.27 3.08
C SER A 147 3.08 -10.48 3.78
N ILE A 148 2.06 -10.93 3.05
CA ILE A 148 0.76 -11.34 3.62
C ILE A 148 0.93 -12.50 4.61
N GLY A 149 1.82 -13.44 4.31
CA GLY A 149 2.10 -14.58 5.18
C GLY A 149 2.72 -14.19 6.53
N MET A 150 3.50 -13.12 6.55
CA MET A 150 4.22 -12.65 7.74
C MET A 150 3.45 -11.61 8.56
N LEU A 151 2.56 -10.84 7.94
CA LEU A 151 1.81 -9.78 8.62
C LEU A 151 1.00 -10.26 9.84
N PRO A 152 0.36 -11.44 9.86
CA PRO A 152 -0.32 -11.96 11.04
C PRO A 152 0.53 -12.04 12.31
N LEU A 153 1.83 -12.25 12.19
CA LEU A 153 2.74 -12.32 13.34
C LEU A 153 2.97 -10.94 13.99
N LEU A 154 2.78 -9.87 13.23
CA LEU A 154 2.97 -8.48 13.68
C LEU A 154 1.64 -7.81 14.02
N ALA A 155 0.60 -8.08 13.23
CA ALA A 155 -0.71 -7.45 13.36
C ALA A 155 -1.69 -8.24 14.23
N THR A 156 -1.36 -9.47 14.64
CA THR A 156 -2.23 -10.34 15.45
C THR A 156 -3.60 -10.53 14.79
N CYS A 157 -3.60 -11.01 13.55
CA CYS A 157 -4.79 -11.27 12.74
C CYS A 157 -4.69 -12.66 12.08
N ASP A 158 -5.76 -13.08 11.43
CA ASP A 158 -5.73 -14.26 10.57
C ASP A 158 -5.26 -13.88 9.16
N ARG A 159 -4.64 -14.81 8.44
CA ARG A 159 -4.28 -14.61 7.04
C ARG A 159 -5.50 -14.29 6.16
N TRP A 160 -6.70 -14.73 6.55
CA TRP A 160 -7.94 -14.47 5.84
C TRP A 160 -8.46 -13.05 6.03
N ASP A 161 -7.98 -12.33 7.05
CA ASP A 161 -8.33 -10.93 7.31
C ASP A 161 -7.58 -9.95 6.42
N ILE A 162 -6.60 -10.42 5.63
CA ILE A 162 -5.71 -9.61 4.79
C ILE A 162 -5.84 -10.06 3.35
N GLY A 163 -5.87 -9.14 2.42
CA GLY A 163 -5.78 -9.38 0.98
C GLY A 163 -4.57 -8.67 0.37
N GLY A 164 -4.30 -8.93 -0.89
CA GLY A 164 -3.28 -8.21 -1.63
C GLY A 164 -3.50 -8.22 -3.12
N LEU A 165 -2.75 -7.36 -3.80
CA LEU A 165 -2.66 -7.26 -5.24
C LEU A 165 -1.25 -6.83 -5.61
N SER A 166 -0.65 -7.51 -6.56
CA SER A 166 0.61 -7.11 -7.17
C SER A 166 0.45 -6.95 -8.68
N THR A 167 1.09 -5.94 -9.23
CA THR A 167 1.07 -5.68 -10.67
C THR A 167 2.37 -5.03 -11.12
N ALA A 168 2.85 -5.41 -12.30
CA ALA A 168 4.02 -4.80 -12.92
C ALA A 168 3.76 -3.38 -13.45
N MET A 169 2.49 -2.99 -13.60
CA MET A 169 2.09 -1.65 -14.03
C MET A 169 0.71 -1.31 -13.46
N HIS A 170 0.67 -0.56 -12.38
CA HIS A 170 -0.59 -0.13 -11.79
C HIS A 170 -1.09 1.15 -12.46
N PRO A 171 -2.38 1.25 -12.86
CA PRO A 171 -2.90 2.38 -13.63
C PRO A 171 -2.73 3.75 -12.95
N GLN A 172 -2.85 3.81 -11.62
CA GLN A 172 -2.73 5.08 -10.88
C GLN A 172 -1.29 5.46 -10.56
N THR A 173 -0.42 4.50 -10.31
CA THR A 173 0.98 4.78 -9.95
C THR A 173 1.90 4.84 -11.16
N GLY A 174 1.46 4.25 -12.30
CA GLY A 174 2.26 4.14 -13.52
C GLY A 174 3.51 3.26 -13.36
N ALA A 175 3.58 2.42 -12.32
CA ALA A 175 4.78 1.65 -11.97
C ALA A 175 4.43 0.31 -11.30
N PRO A 176 5.40 -0.60 -11.18
CA PRO A 176 5.31 -1.80 -10.37
C PRO A 176 4.84 -1.50 -8.95
N THR A 177 3.74 -2.10 -8.55
CA THR A 177 3.11 -1.80 -7.26
C THR A 177 2.60 -3.08 -6.59
N VAL A 178 2.78 -3.15 -5.28
CA VAL A 178 2.18 -4.20 -4.43
C VAL A 178 1.34 -3.54 -3.36
N PHE A 179 0.11 -4.01 -3.22
CA PHE A 179 -0.83 -3.62 -2.16
C PHE A 179 -1.01 -4.78 -1.19
N VAL A 180 -1.07 -4.45 0.10
CA VAL A 180 -1.57 -5.35 1.15
C VAL A 180 -2.68 -4.60 1.88
N HIS A 181 -3.89 -5.14 1.86
CA HIS A 181 -5.08 -4.45 2.36
C HIS A 181 -5.82 -5.28 3.41
N ASP A 182 -6.56 -4.59 4.26
CA ASP A 182 -7.48 -5.26 5.18
C ASP A 182 -8.64 -5.89 4.40
N GLY A 183 -9.05 -7.09 4.80
CA GLY A 183 -10.20 -7.81 4.22
C GLY A 183 -11.56 -7.32 4.74
N HIS A 184 -11.60 -6.22 5.48
CA HIS A 184 -12.79 -5.69 6.17
C HIS A 184 -13.16 -4.31 5.66
N ALA A 185 -14.44 -4.05 5.51
CA ALA A 185 -14.95 -2.75 5.10
C ALA A 185 -14.54 -1.66 6.13
N GLY A 186 -13.97 -0.57 5.61
CA GLY A 186 -13.42 0.52 6.43
C GLY A 186 -12.03 0.25 7.02
N GLY A 187 -11.51 -0.95 6.85
CA GLY A 187 -10.24 -1.39 7.45
C GLY A 187 -10.39 -1.89 8.89
N ALA A 188 -9.45 -2.75 9.31
CA ALA A 188 -9.38 -3.30 10.67
C ALA A 188 -8.07 -2.93 11.38
N GLY A 189 -7.22 -2.14 10.72
CA GLY A 189 -5.96 -1.65 11.27
C GLY A 189 -4.77 -2.59 11.07
N PHE A 190 -4.91 -3.68 10.33
CA PHE A 190 -3.81 -4.62 10.07
C PHE A 190 -2.82 -4.05 9.08
N ALA A 191 -3.31 -3.46 7.98
CA ALA A 191 -2.48 -2.76 7.00
C ALA A 191 -1.74 -1.57 7.63
N GLU A 192 -2.38 -0.83 8.55
CA GLU A 192 -1.76 0.25 9.31
C GLU A 192 -0.61 -0.26 10.19
N ARG A 193 -0.80 -1.41 10.86
CA ARG A 193 0.27 -2.04 11.64
C ARG A 193 1.42 -2.49 10.74
N GLY A 194 1.14 -3.05 9.57
CA GLY A 194 2.15 -3.37 8.56
C GLY A 194 2.94 -2.14 8.12
N TYR A 195 2.25 -1.03 7.86
CA TYR A 195 2.89 0.25 7.54
C TYR A 195 3.82 0.72 8.65
N ARG A 196 3.36 0.69 9.90
CA ARG A 196 4.16 1.12 11.07
C ARG A 196 5.31 0.17 11.39
N ALA A 197 5.15 -1.12 11.14
CA ALA A 197 6.21 -2.11 11.31
C ALA A 197 7.31 -1.94 10.25
N GLY A 198 6.96 -1.44 9.05
CA GLY A 198 7.88 -1.04 8.02
C GLY A 198 9.03 -2.04 7.81
N ARG A 199 10.22 -1.62 8.20
CA ARG A 199 11.45 -2.40 8.07
C ARG A 199 11.37 -3.77 8.75
N ASP A 200 10.85 -3.87 9.98
CA ASP A 200 10.79 -5.12 10.72
C ASP A 200 9.95 -6.18 9.99
N TRP A 201 8.85 -5.74 9.37
CA TRP A 201 8.01 -6.61 8.57
C TRP A 201 8.72 -7.12 7.31
N LEU A 202 9.40 -6.24 6.59
CA LEU A 202 10.15 -6.61 5.38
C LEU A 202 11.34 -7.53 5.70
N GLU A 203 12.08 -7.26 6.77
CA GLU A 203 13.20 -8.10 7.22
C GLU A 203 12.72 -9.51 7.62
N ALA A 204 11.62 -9.61 8.37
CA ALA A 204 11.03 -10.89 8.72
C ALA A 204 10.55 -11.65 7.47
N THR A 205 9.95 -10.94 6.50
CA THR A 205 9.50 -11.51 5.23
C THR A 205 10.65 -12.04 4.40
N LEU A 206 11.71 -11.26 4.26
CA LEU A 206 12.93 -11.66 3.55
C LEU A 206 13.60 -12.87 4.20
N ALA A 207 13.69 -12.86 5.53
CA ALA A 207 14.30 -13.97 6.28
C ALA A 207 13.58 -15.31 6.05
N VAL A 208 12.24 -15.30 5.94
CA VAL A 208 11.46 -16.51 5.62
C VAL A 208 11.75 -17.02 4.22
N ILE A 209 11.85 -16.12 3.23
CA ILE A 209 12.16 -16.52 1.85
C ILE A 209 13.58 -17.10 1.76
N GLU A 210 14.57 -16.44 2.34
CA GLU A 210 15.97 -16.85 2.30
C GLU A 210 16.24 -18.11 3.15
N GLY A 211 15.61 -18.22 4.30
CA GLY A 211 15.73 -19.37 5.18
C GLY A 211 15.05 -20.64 4.68
N CYS A 212 14.16 -20.53 3.69
CA CYS A 212 13.44 -21.69 3.16
C CYS A 212 14.29 -22.45 2.13
N GLY A 213 14.57 -23.72 2.38
CA GLY A 213 15.40 -24.59 1.54
C GLY A 213 14.76 -25.03 0.20
N CYS A 214 13.52 -24.64 -0.11
CA CYS A 214 12.89 -24.99 -1.38
C CYS A 214 13.51 -24.21 -2.56
N ALA A 215 13.51 -24.82 -3.76
CA ALA A 215 14.14 -24.21 -4.92
C ALA A 215 13.30 -23.07 -5.54
N SER A 216 11.99 -23.28 -5.74
CA SER A 216 11.14 -22.37 -6.53
C SER A 216 9.97 -21.76 -5.78
N GLY A 217 9.81 -22.08 -4.49
CA GLY A 217 8.69 -21.63 -3.67
C GLY A 217 7.86 -22.80 -3.14
N CYS A 218 7.32 -22.64 -1.94
CA CYS A 218 6.47 -23.62 -1.28
C CYS A 218 5.49 -22.91 -0.33
N PRO A 219 4.51 -23.63 0.26
CA PRO A 219 3.56 -23.04 1.21
C PRO A 219 4.17 -22.42 2.46
N SER A 220 5.44 -22.74 2.77
CA SER A 220 6.15 -22.17 3.91
C SER A 220 6.83 -20.83 3.61
N CYS A 221 6.87 -20.39 2.35
CA CYS A 221 7.52 -19.14 1.98
C CYS A 221 6.68 -18.24 1.06
N VAL A 222 6.47 -18.59 -0.21
CA VAL A 222 5.85 -17.70 -1.19
C VAL A 222 4.51 -18.19 -1.75
N GLN A 223 4.10 -19.43 -1.49
CA GLN A 223 2.79 -19.90 -1.95
C GLN A 223 1.68 -19.53 -0.97
N SER A 224 0.55 -19.09 -1.50
CA SER A 224 -0.64 -18.73 -0.72
C SER A 224 -1.82 -19.65 -1.04
N PRO A 225 -2.53 -20.17 -0.03
CA PRO A 225 -3.75 -20.95 -0.26
C PRO A 225 -4.92 -20.08 -0.76
N LYS A 226 -4.79 -18.75 -0.69
CA LYS A 226 -5.81 -17.79 -1.11
C LYS A 226 -5.59 -17.27 -2.54
N CYS A 227 -4.50 -17.67 -3.18
CA CYS A 227 -4.16 -17.15 -4.50
C CYS A 227 -5.20 -17.55 -5.55
N GLY A 228 -5.80 -16.56 -6.21
CA GLY A 228 -6.74 -16.75 -7.31
C GLY A 228 -6.08 -17.27 -8.59
N ASN A 229 -4.76 -17.08 -8.73
CA ASN A 229 -3.97 -17.45 -9.91
C ASN A 229 -3.19 -18.77 -9.74
N ASN A 230 -3.63 -19.68 -8.83
CA ASN A 230 -2.93 -20.94 -8.57
C ASN A 230 -1.46 -20.81 -8.17
N ASN A 231 -1.05 -19.69 -7.59
CA ASN A 231 0.35 -19.39 -7.32
C ASN A 231 1.22 -19.32 -8.59
N GLU A 232 0.67 -18.81 -9.69
CA GLU A 232 1.39 -18.61 -10.95
C GLU A 232 1.15 -17.20 -11.52
N PRO A 233 2.21 -16.53 -12.01
CA PRO A 233 3.63 -16.89 -11.84
C PRO A 233 4.12 -16.57 -10.42
N LEU A 234 5.09 -17.30 -9.91
CA LEU A 234 5.85 -16.98 -8.71
C LEU A 234 7.37 -17.07 -8.99
N ASP A 235 8.11 -16.04 -8.61
CA ASP A 235 9.57 -16.02 -8.61
C ASP A 235 10.10 -15.76 -7.21
N LYS A 236 10.51 -16.83 -6.52
CA LYS A 236 11.08 -16.77 -5.16
C LYS A 236 12.37 -15.95 -5.12
N ALA A 237 13.24 -16.11 -6.10
CA ALA A 237 14.52 -15.41 -6.15
C ALA A 237 14.30 -13.91 -6.40
N GLY A 238 13.44 -13.59 -7.36
CA GLY A 238 13.02 -12.21 -7.65
C GLY A 238 12.35 -11.54 -6.45
N ALA A 239 11.52 -12.26 -5.69
CA ALA A 239 10.89 -11.73 -4.47
C ALA A 239 11.92 -11.29 -3.42
N ALA A 240 13.01 -12.04 -3.25
CA ALA A 240 14.09 -11.63 -2.35
C ALA A 240 14.78 -10.34 -2.83
N VAL A 241 14.94 -10.16 -4.14
CA VAL A 241 15.47 -8.90 -4.71
C VAL A 241 14.51 -7.74 -4.45
N VAL A 242 13.20 -7.91 -4.72
CA VAL A 242 12.17 -6.91 -4.44
C VAL A 242 12.21 -6.47 -2.97
N LEU A 243 12.24 -7.42 -2.04
CA LEU A 243 12.27 -7.11 -0.60
C LEU A 243 13.54 -6.38 -0.16
N ARG A 244 14.71 -6.70 -0.74
CA ARG A 244 15.95 -5.96 -0.46
C ARG A 244 15.88 -4.52 -0.96
N LEU A 245 15.33 -4.29 -2.16
CA LEU A 245 15.10 -2.93 -2.67
C LEU A 245 14.16 -2.13 -1.75
N LEU A 246 13.10 -2.75 -1.26
CA LEU A 246 12.17 -2.11 -0.32
C LEU A 246 12.84 -1.78 1.01
N LEU A 247 13.73 -2.63 1.51
CA LEU A 247 14.48 -2.38 2.75
C LEU A 247 15.44 -1.19 2.66
N GLU A 248 15.92 -0.85 1.47
CA GLU A 248 16.73 0.36 1.26
C GLU A 248 15.91 1.64 1.40
N ALA A 249 14.61 1.58 1.13
CA ALA A 249 13.68 2.71 1.13
C ALA A 249 12.68 2.70 2.31
N ALA A 250 12.62 1.62 3.09
CA ALA A 250 11.68 1.49 4.20
C ALA A 250 11.99 2.48 5.33
N PRO A 251 10.95 3.08 5.94
CA PRO A 251 11.07 3.98 7.07
C PRO A 251 11.58 3.27 8.33
#